data_61dfe716a1286af7699751d8d1a6c2a9
#
_entry.id   61dfe716a1286af7699751d8d1a6c2a9
#
_cell.length_a   1.000
_cell.length_b   1.000
_cell.length_c   1.000
_cell.angle_alpha   90.00
_cell.angle_beta   90.00
_cell.angle_gamma   90.00
#
_symmetry.space_group_name_H-M   'P 1'
#
loop_
_entity.id
_entity.type
_entity.pdbx_description
1 polymer ?
#
loop_
_entity_poly.entity_id
_entity_poly.type
_entity_poly.pdbx_seq_one_letter_code
_entity_poly.pdbx_strand_id
1 'polypeptide(L)'
;MQDQYSRTQLLLGAEAMEKLHHARVAVFGIGGVGGYTVEALARSGVGALDLIDDDKVCLTNLNRQIIATRSTVGQYKVDVAEQRIHDIDPNIKVTTHRCFFGPETQDDFDFTQYDYVVDAIDTVTGKLALVMKCKEAGTPIICSMGAGNKMDPTRFEVTDIYKTSVCPLAKVMRIECRKRKIKHLKVVYSKEPVMTPIEDDSISCKNHCICPPGTQRKCTQRRSVPGSNAFVPSVAGLIIGGEVVKDLVGFVPMKG
;
A
#
# COMPACT_ATOMS: atom_id res chain seq x y z
N MET A 1 -16.40 -7.43 -26.99
CA MET A 1 -16.84 -8.62 -26.19
C MET A 1 -16.86 -8.18 -24.74
N GLN A 2 -17.80 -8.65 -23.91
CA GLN A 2 -17.80 -8.29 -22.48
C GLN A 2 -16.69 -9.07 -21.76
N ASP A 3 -16.01 -8.41 -20.85
CA ASP A 3 -14.97 -8.94 -19.99
C ASP A 3 -15.13 -8.42 -18.54
N GLN A 4 -14.21 -8.77 -17.65
CA GLN A 4 -14.23 -8.35 -16.24
C GLN A 4 -14.10 -6.83 -16.05
N TYR A 5 -13.61 -6.08 -17.03
CA TYR A 5 -13.39 -4.64 -16.99
C TYR A 5 -14.52 -3.83 -17.66
N SER A 6 -15.49 -4.48 -18.28
CA SER A 6 -16.54 -3.81 -19.08
C SER A 6 -17.31 -2.73 -18.31
N ARG A 7 -17.54 -2.93 -16.99
CA ARG A 7 -18.20 -1.91 -16.14
C ARG A 7 -17.28 -0.73 -15.82
N THR A 8 -15.99 -0.96 -15.67
CA THR A 8 -14.98 0.09 -15.49
C THR A 8 -14.86 0.92 -16.77
N GLN A 9 -14.88 0.25 -17.92
CA GLN A 9 -14.87 0.92 -19.23
C GLN A 9 -16.09 1.82 -19.45
N LEU A 10 -17.27 1.48 -18.94
CA LEU A 10 -18.43 2.38 -18.98
C LEU A 10 -18.24 3.69 -18.21
N LEU A 11 -17.36 3.70 -17.22
CA LEU A 11 -17.02 4.89 -16.43
C LEU A 11 -15.87 5.70 -17.03
N LEU A 12 -14.85 5.03 -17.53
CA LEU A 12 -13.58 5.64 -17.91
C LEU A 12 -13.39 5.78 -19.42
N GLY A 13 -14.11 4.96 -20.22
CA GLY A 13 -13.94 4.88 -21.66
C GLY A 13 -12.83 3.91 -22.10
N ALA A 14 -12.81 3.57 -23.39
CA ALA A 14 -11.87 2.59 -23.95
C ALA A 14 -10.41 3.07 -23.92
N GLU A 15 -10.17 4.36 -24.20
CA GLU A 15 -8.82 4.95 -24.19
C GLU A 15 -8.18 4.87 -22.78
N ALA A 16 -8.96 5.11 -21.73
CA ALA A 16 -8.49 5.02 -20.36
C ALA A 16 -8.16 3.56 -19.97
N MET A 17 -8.99 2.60 -20.43
CA MET A 17 -8.70 1.17 -20.21
C MET A 17 -7.40 0.75 -20.88
N GLU A 18 -7.15 1.22 -22.10
CA GLU A 18 -5.90 0.95 -22.82
C GLU A 18 -4.67 1.48 -22.06
N LYS A 19 -4.76 2.70 -21.49
CA LYS A 19 -3.70 3.24 -20.63
C LYS A 19 -3.45 2.36 -19.40
N LEU A 20 -4.51 1.87 -18.75
CA LEU A 20 -4.39 0.99 -17.57
C LEU A 20 -3.76 -0.35 -17.95
N HIS A 21 -4.15 -0.96 -19.07
CA HIS A 21 -3.58 -2.24 -19.51
C HIS A 21 -2.08 -2.16 -19.86
N HIS A 22 -1.58 -0.99 -20.21
CA HIS A 22 -0.15 -0.79 -20.44
C HIS A 22 0.62 -0.29 -19.22
N ALA A 23 -0.08 0.15 -18.17
CA ALA A 23 0.55 0.71 -16.99
C ALA A 23 1.23 -0.37 -16.12
N ARG A 24 2.40 -0.02 -15.57
CA ARG A 24 3.15 -0.80 -14.59
C ARG A 24 3.23 -0.06 -13.26
N VAL A 25 2.69 -0.67 -12.22
CA VAL A 25 2.63 -0.07 -10.87
C VAL A 25 3.40 -0.92 -9.88
N ALA A 26 4.32 -0.30 -9.11
CA ALA A 26 5.01 -0.96 -8.02
C ALA A 26 4.32 -0.65 -6.68
N VAL A 27 4.02 -1.70 -5.90
CA VAL A 27 3.40 -1.60 -4.57
C VAL A 27 4.36 -2.11 -3.52
N PHE A 28 4.86 -1.20 -2.69
CA PHE A 28 5.76 -1.48 -1.59
C PHE A 28 4.97 -1.68 -0.30
N GLY A 29 5.00 -2.90 0.23
CA GLY A 29 4.24 -3.34 1.40
C GLY A 29 2.88 -3.95 1.05
N ILE A 30 2.75 -5.28 1.17
CA ILE A 30 1.52 -6.05 0.87
C ILE A 30 0.81 -6.42 2.19
N GLY A 31 0.53 -5.38 2.98
CA GLY A 31 -0.16 -5.49 4.26
C GLY A 31 -1.65 -5.17 4.18
N GLY A 32 -2.20 -4.62 5.28
CA GLY A 32 -3.61 -4.24 5.38
C GLY A 32 -4.02 -3.09 4.45
N VAL A 33 -3.09 -2.22 4.06
CA VAL A 33 -3.32 -1.14 3.08
C VAL A 33 -2.94 -1.63 1.68
N GLY A 34 -1.68 -2.05 1.48
CA GLY A 34 -1.17 -2.40 0.16
C GLY A 34 -1.88 -3.59 -0.47
N GLY A 35 -2.32 -4.59 0.30
CA GLY A 35 -3.11 -5.70 -0.23
C GLY A 35 -4.43 -5.25 -0.88
N TYR A 36 -5.15 -4.31 -0.27
CA TYR A 36 -6.37 -3.75 -0.88
C TYR A 36 -6.07 -2.78 -2.01
N THR A 37 -4.90 -2.12 -2.01
CA THR A 37 -4.45 -1.33 -3.17
C THR A 37 -4.21 -2.23 -4.37
N VAL A 38 -3.49 -3.35 -4.19
CA VAL A 38 -3.26 -4.37 -5.22
C VAL A 38 -4.57 -4.91 -5.78
N GLU A 39 -5.51 -5.27 -4.89
CA GLU A 39 -6.86 -5.72 -5.27
C GLU A 39 -7.58 -4.71 -6.17
N ALA A 40 -7.55 -3.43 -5.78
CA ALA A 40 -8.19 -2.36 -6.55
C ALA A 40 -7.53 -2.16 -7.92
N LEU A 41 -6.19 -2.20 -8.00
CA LEU A 41 -5.44 -2.03 -9.25
C LEU A 41 -5.69 -3.20 -10.21
N ALA A 42 -5.62 -4.45 -9.73
CA ALA A 42 -5.89 -5.63 -10.53
C ALA A 42 -7.32 -5.62 -11.10
N ARG A 43 -8.32 -5.29 -10.27
CA ARG A 43 -9.73 -5.18 -10.70
C ARG A 43 -10.03 -3.98 -11.57
N SER A 44 -9.12 -3.03 -11.66
CA SER A 44 -9.24 -1.86 -12.55
C SER A 44 -8.54 -2.06 -13.89
N GLY A 45 -7.82 -3.17 -14.09
CA GLY A 45 -7.18 -3.49 -15.37
C GLY A 45 -5.77 -2.93 -15.52
N VAL A 46 -5.04 -2.67 -14.42
CA VAL A 46 -3.60 -2.35 -14.49
C VAL A 46 -2.84 -3.57 -14.99
N GLY A 47 -2.09 -3.39 -16.10
CA GLY A 47 -1.51 -4.51 -16.84
C GLY A 47 -0.26 -5.14 -16.24
N ALA A 48 0.48 -4.41 -15.37
CA ALA A 48 1.65 -4.95 -14.70
C ALA A 48 1.76 -4.45 -13.24
N LEU A 49 2.04 -5.37 -12.31
CA LEU A 49 2.17 -5.11 -10.89
C LEU A 49 3.48 -5.69 -10.36
N ASP A 50 4.30 -4.85 -9.74
CA ASP A 50 5.44 -5.26 -8.95
C ASP A 50 5.08 -5.23 -7.47
N LEU A 51 5.24 -6.36 -6.78
CA LEU A 51 4.84 -6.57 -5.40
C LEU A 51 6.07 -6.74 -4.52
N ILE A 52 6.27 -5.84 -3.57
CA ILE A 52 7.45 -5.82 -2.72
C ILE A 52 7.06 -5.98 -1.25
N ASP A 53 7.40 -7.11 -0.63
CA ASP A 53 7.19 -7.38 0.81
C ASP A 53 8.06 -8.60 1.22
N ASP A 54 8.74 -8.53 2.36
CA ASP A 54 9.58 -9.60 2.90
C ASP A 54 8.83 -10.55 3.84
N ASP A 55 7.63 -10.18 4.26
CA ASP A 55 6.88 -10.89 5.27
C ASP A 55 6.14 -12.12 4.72
N LYS A 56 5.93 -13.08 5.62
CA LYS A 56 4.97 -14.16 5.45
C LYS A 56 3.63 -13.81 6.07
N VAL A 57 2.56 -14.43 5.57
CA VAL A 57 1.23 -14.32 6.19
C VAL A 57 1.27 -14.90 7.60
N CYS A 58 0.90 -14.09 8.59
CA CYS A 58 0.79 -14.49 10.00
C CYS A 58 -0.69 -14.62 10.39
N LEU A 59 -0.99 -15.47 11.38
CA LEU A 59 -2.35 -15.65 11.89
C LEU A 59 -2.99 -14.32 12.32
N THR A 60 -2.23 -13.41 12.93
CA THR A 60 -2.71 -12.08 13.33
C THR A 60 -2.98 -11.12 12.17
N ASN A 61 -2.68 -11.51 10.94
CA ASN A 61 -3.01 -10.71 9.75
C ASN A 61 -4.44 -10.95 9.25
N LEU A 62 -5.07 -12.06 9.64
CA LEU A 62 -6.38 -12.49 9.15
C LEU A 62 -7.49 -11.45 9.42
N ASN A 63 -7.31 -10.65 10.45
CA ASN A 63 -8.31 -9.64 10.80
C ASN A 63 -8.39 -8.45 9.85
N ARG A 64 -7.36 -8.25 8.94
CA ARG A 64 -7.30 -7.02 8.13
C ARG A 64 -6.60 -7.14 6.78
N GLN A 65 -5.88 -8.21 6.49
CA GLN A 65 -5.16 -8.36 5.21
C GLN A 65 -5.96 -9.29 4.28
N ILE A 66 -6.33 -8.82 3.09
CA ILE A 66 -7.18 -9.54 2.16
C ILE A 66 -6.59 -10.87 1.69
N ILE A 67 -5.26 -10.95 1.62
CA ILE A 67 -4.51 -12.16 1.23
C ILE A 67 -4.38 -13.18 2.37
N ALA A 68 -4.68 -12.75 3.61
CA ALA A 68 -4.48 -13.58 4.79
C ALA A 68 -5.74 -14.40 5.08
N THR A 69 -5.62 -15.71 4.87
CA THR A 69 -6.62 -16.73 5.21
C THR A 69 -5.93 -17.85 5.97
N ARG A 70 -6.70 -18.78 6.58
CA ARG A 70 -6.11 -19.93 7.29
C ARG A 70 -5.21 -20.79 6.39
N SER A 71 -5.58 -20.93 5.11
CA SER A 71 -4.83 -21.71 4.13
C SER A 71 -3.54 -21.02 3.65
N THR A 72 -3.43 -19.71 3.81
CA THR A 72 -2.25 -18.94 3.34
C THR A 72 -1.23 -18.63 4.44
N VAL A 73 -1.54 -18.93 5.71
CA VAL A 73 -0.59 -18.72 6.84
C VAL A 73 0.73 -19.46 6.57
N GLY A 74 1.85 -18.73 6.70
CA GLY A 74 3.20 -19.24 6.48
C GLY A 74 3.74 -19.04 5.06
N GLN A 75 2.90 -18.71 4.07
CA GLN A 75 3.32 -18.38 2.71
C GLN A 75 3.80 -16.92 2.63
N TYR A 76 4.66 -16.60 1.66
CA TYR A 76 5.06 -15.21 1.43
C TYR A 76 3.86 -14.39 0.94
N LYS A 77 3.71 -13.18 1.46
CA LYS A 77 2.57 -12.30 1.10
C LYS A 77 2.53 -11.97 -0.39
N VAL A 78 3.69 -11.74 -1.00
CA VAL A 78 3.77 -11.41 -2.43
C VAL A 78 3.32 -12.57 -3.30
N ASP A 79 3.63 -13.82 -2.93
CA ASP A 79 3.23 -15.01 -3.68
C ASP A 79 1.72 -15.25 -3.61
N VAL A 80 1.14 -15.08 -2.41
CA VAL A 80 -0.31 -15.18 -2.22
C VAL A 80 -1.05 -14.09 -2.98
N ALA A 81 -0.48 -12.89 -3.00
CA ALA A 81 -1.05 -11.78 -3.77
C ALA A 81 -0.98 -12.05 -5.29
N GLU A 82 0.14 -12.60 -5.80
CA GLU A 82 0.28 -13.01 -7.19
C GLU A 82 -0.76 -14.03 -7.61
N GLN A 83 -0.94 -15.10 -6.81
CA GLN A 83 -1.97 -16.11 -7.07
C GLN A 83 -3.37 -15.48 -7.13
N ARG A 84 -3.67 -14.58 -6.21
CA ARG A 84 -4.94 -13.86 -6.18
C ARG A 84 -5.14 -12.94 -7.38
N ILE A 85 -4.10 -12.25 -7.84
CA ILE A 85 -4.15 -11.42 -9.04
C ILE A 85 -4.46 -12.28 -10.26
N HIS A 86 -3.78 -13.41 -10.43
CA HIS A 86 -4.00 -14.30 -11.56
C HIS A 86 -5.38 -14.99 -11.54
N ASP A 87 -6.00 -15.13 -10.37
CA ASP A 87 -7.39 -15.58 -10.24
C ASP A 87 -8.40 -14.48 -10.64
N ILE A 88 -8.00 -13.21 -10.57
CA ILE A 88 -8.79 -12.07 -11.06
C ILE A 88 -8.61 -11.90 -12.58
N ASP A 89 -7.34 -11.85 -13.03
CA ASP A 89 -6.97 -11.77 -14.45
C ASP A 89 -5.60 -12.43 -14.67
N PRO A 90 -5.55 -13.58 -15.37
CA PRO A 90 -4.29 -14.29 -15.64
C PRO A 90 -3.34 -13.54 -16.58
N ASN A 91 -3.80 -12.48 -17.26
CA ASN A 91 -2.98 -11.71 -18.20
C ASN A 91 -2.18 -10.59 -17.53
N ILE A 92 -2.48 -10.24 -16.27
CA ILE A 92 -1.69 -9.25 -15.52
C ILE A 92 -0.28 -9.78 -15.30
N LYS A 93 0.73 -9.01 -15.69
CA LYS A 93 2.13 -9.35 -15.44
C LYS A 93 2.45 -9.03 -13.98
N VAL A 94 2.81 -10.05 -13.20
CA VAL A 94 3.19 -9.87 -11.80
C VAL A 94 4.66 -10.18 -11.61
N THR A 95 5.38 -9.28 -10.93
CA THR A 95 6.75 -9.50 -10.49
C THR A 95 6.79 -9.44 -8.97
N THR A 96 7.24 -10.52 -8.33
CA THR A 96 7.30 -10.60 -6.87
C THR A 96 8.72 -10.39 -6.36
N HIS A 97 8.88 -9.53 -5.34
CA HIS A 97 10.13 -9.25 -4.67
C HIS A 97 9.99 -9.59 -3.19
N ARG A 98 10.55 -10.73 -2.78
CA ARG A 98 10.56 -11.20 -1.38
C ARG A 98 11.70 -10.53 -0.60
N CYS A 99 11.68 -9.22 -0.53
CA CYS A 99 12.72 -8.44 0.13
C CYS A 99 12.14 -7.30 0.95
N PHE A 100 12.89 -6.91 1.97
CA PHE A 100 12.62 -5.69 2.71
C PHE A 100 13.13 -4.48 1.92
N PHE A 101 12.28 -3.46 1.73
CA PHE A 101 12.70 -2.23 1.11
C PHE A 101 13.19 -1.21 2.15
N GLY A 102 14.39 -0.72 1.94
CA GLY A 102 15.03 0.30 2.76
C GLY A 102 16.26 0.91 2.08
N PRO A 103 17.00 1.77 2.78
CA PRO A 103 18.20 2.40 2.21
C PRO A 103 19.26 1.42 1.68
N GLU A 104 19.30 0.19 2.21
CA GLU A 104 20.27 -0.84 1.84
C GLU A 104 19.89 -1.58 0.55
N THR A 105 18.60 -1.58 0.19
CA THR A 105 18.06 -2.31 -0.98
C THR A 105 17.43 -1.37 -2.02
N GLN A 106 17.44 -0.06 -1.78
CA GLN A 106 16.78 0.91 -2.68
C GLN A 106 17.39 0.95 -4.08
N ASP A 107 18.68 0.62 -4.22
CA ASP A 107 19.41 0.64 -5.48
C ASP A 107 19.24 -0.65 -6.29
N ASP A 108 18.56 -1.67 -5.74
CA ASP A 108 18.18 -2.89 -6.46
C ASP A 108 16.97 -2.66 -7.40
N PHE A 109 16.35 -1.47 -7.34
CA PHE A 109 15.15 -1.13 -8.08
C PHE A 109 15.40 0.03 -9.07
N ASP A 110 15.02 -0.17 -10.32
CA ASP A 110 14.98 0.88 -11.32
C ASP A 110 13.59 1.52 -11.36
N PHE A 111 13.46 2.66 -10.68
CA PHE A 111 12.19 3.38 -10.55
C PHE A 111 11.70 4.00 -11.87
N THR A 112 12.57 4.13 -12.88
CA THR A 112 12.17 4.66 -14.20
C THR A 112 11.27 3.71 -14.99
N GLN A 113 11.21 2.43 -14.59
CA GLN A 113 10.36 1.41 -15.23
C GLN A 113 8.90 1.45 -14.77
N TYR A 114 8.58 2.22 -13.74
CA TYR A 114 7.22 2.27 -13.17
C TYR A 114 6.50 3.54 -13.62
N ASP A 115 5.25 3.38 -14.05
CA ASP A 115 4.35 4.51 -14.31
C ASP A 115 3.81 5.12 -13.02
N TYR A 116 3.81 4.32 -11.93
CA TYR A 116 3.38 4.78 -10.62
C TYR A 116 3.96 3.91 -9.48
N VAL A 117 4.22 4.54 -8.34
CA VAL A 117 4.69 3.85 -7.12
C VAL A 117 3.70 4.07 -5.98
N VAL A 118 3.38 3.00 -5.28
CA VAL A 118 2.57 3.04 -4.04
C VAL A 118 3.46 2.69 -2.85
N ASP A 119 3.50 3.59 -1.89
CA ASP A 119 4.14 3.40 -0.60
C ASP A 119 3.10 3.01 0.47
N ALA A 120 3.05 1.72 0.80
CA ALA A 120 2.23 1.16 1.88
C ALA A 120 3.08 0.48 2.99
N ILE A 121 4.38 0.78 3.06
CA ILE A 121 5.28 0.28 4.12
C ILE A 121 5.10 1.06 5.43
N ASP A 122 5.58 0.51 6.53
CA ASP A 122 5.37 1.05 7.88
C ASP A 122 6.60 1.76 8.49
N THR A 123 7.74 1.74 7.80
CA THR A 123 8.98 2.35 8.30
C THR A 123 9.22 3.73 7.70
N VAL A 124 9.54 4.71 8.53
CA VAL A 124 9.83 6.09 8.09
C VAL A 124 11.04 6.14 7.16
N THR A 125 12.10 5.39 7.47
CA THR A 125 13.32 5.35 6.66
C THR A 125 13.06 4.79 5.26
N GLY A 126 12.30 3.69 5.15
CA GLY A 126 11.91 3.14 3.86
C GLY A 126 11.00 4.08 3.05
N LYS A 127 10.00 4.71 3.71
CA LYS A 127 9.15 5.72 3.06
C LYS A 127 9.97 6.86 2.47
N LEU A 128 10.94 7.37 3.22
CA LEU A 128 11.80 8.45 2.74
C LEU A 128 12.70 8.01 1.59
N ALA A 129 13.23 6.79 1.64
CA ALA A 129 13.99 6.22 0.54
C ALA A 129 13.15 6.12 -0.74
N LEU A 130 11.90 5.59 -0.65
CA LEU A 130 10.97 5.56 -1.77
C LEU A 130 10.71 6.93 -2.37
N VAL A 131 10.37 7.91 -1.53
CA VAL A 131 10.07 9.27 -1.97
C VAL A 131 11.27 9.91 -2.67
N MET A 132 12.49 9.69 -2.16
CA MET A 132 13.71 10.21 -2.77
C MET A 132 14.00 9.56 -4.12
N LYS A 133 13.91 8.24 -4.21
CA LYS A 133 14.12 7.48 -5.45
C LYS A 133 13.09 7.83 -6.53
N CYS A 134 11.82 7.91 -6.17
CA CYS A 134 10.79 8.35 -7.11
C CYS A 134 11.01 9.78 -7.59
N LYS A 135 11.46 10.69 -6.70
CA LYS A 135 11.79 12.06 -7.10
C LYS A 135 12.97 12.10 -8.07
N GLU A 136 14.01 11.31 -7.84
CA GLU A 136 15.18 11.20 -8.72
C GLU A 136 14.80 10.65 -10.11
N ALA A 137 13.94 9.63 -10.15
CA ALA A 137 13.45 9.02 -11.38
C ALA A 137 12.36 9.83 -12.10
N GLY A 138 11.73 10.79 -11.42
CA GLY A 138 10.57 11.51 -11.95
C GLY A 138 9.28 10.71 -11.91
N THR A 139 9.25 9.57 -11.21
CA THR A 139 8.12 8.65 -11.12
C THR A 139 7.09 9.14 -10.10
N PRO A 140 5.80 9.20 -10.45
CA PRO A 140 4.73 9.54 -9.52
C PRO A 140 4.66 8.57 -8.33
N ILE A 141 4.40 9.11 -7.13
CA ILE A 141 4.25 8.31 -5.91
C ILE A 141 3.09 8.79 -5.06
N ILE A 142 2.35 7.85 -4.46
CA ILE A 142 1.38 8.10 -3.39
C ILE A 142 1.77 7.33 -2.14
N CYS A 143 1.72 7.99 -0.97
CA CYS A 143 2.11 7.37 0.29
C CYS A 143 0.90 7.21 1.22
N SER A 144 0.75 6.01 1.78
CA SER A 144 -0.15 5.79 2.92
C SER A 144 0.46 6.35 4.20
N MET A 145 -0.30 7.15 4.92
CA MET A 145 0.06 7.53 6.29
C MET A 145 -0.50 6.50 7.31
N GLY A 146 -0.45 6.81 8.60
CA GLY A 146 -0.84 5.87 9.64
C GLY A 146 -2.32 5.47 9.60
N ALA A 147 -2.58 4.16 9.42
CA ALA A 147 -3.92 3.56 9.45
C ALA A 147 -4.18 2.71 10.72
N GLY A 148 -3.21 2.57 11.61
CA GLY A 148 -3.39 1.85 12.88
C GLY A 148 -4.00 2.71 13.98
N ASN A 149 -4.60 2.03 15.00
CA ASN A 149 -5.25 2.64 16.17
C ASN A 149 -6.36 3.62 15.78
N LYS A 150 -7.23 3.21 14.84
CA LYS A 150 -8.32 4.01 14.29
C LYS A 150 -9.56 3.14 14.07
N MET A 151 -10.73 3.78 14.11
CA MET A 151 -12.04 3.13 13.97
C MET A 151 -12.93 3.76 12.90
N ASP A 152 -12.63 4.98 12.46
CA ASP A 152 -13.47 5.70 11.50
C ASP A 152 -12.77 5.82 10.13
N PRO A 153 -13.09 4.94 9.16
CA PRO A 153 -12.52 4.98 7.82
C PRO A 153 -13.03 6.16 6.98
N THR A 154 -14.11 6.84 7.39
CA THR A 154 -14.66 7.98 6.65
C THR A 154 -13.82 9.24 6.80
N ARG A 155 -12.84 9.24 7.72
CA ARG A 155 -11.96 10.39 7.98
C ARG A 155 -10.66 10.37 7.18
N PHE A 156 -10.54 9.47 6.20
CA PHE A 156 -9.43 9.52 5.25
C PHE A 156 -9.60 10.65 4.24
N GLU A 157 -8.47 11.30 3.95
CA GLU A 157 -8.36 12.33 2.92
C GLU A 157 -7.13 12.08 2.05
N VAL A 158 -7.27 12.47 0.77
CA VAL A 158 -6.17 12.56 -0.18
C VAL A 158 -5.70 14.00 -0.25
N THR A 159 -4.44 14.25 0.01
CA THR A 159 -3.91 15.61 0.02
C THR A 159 -2.39 15.63 -0.15
N ASP A 160 -1.81 16.83 -0.23
CA ASP A 160 -0.36 17.02 -0.10
C ASP A 160 0.08 16.87 1.36
N ILE A 161 1.27 16.28 1.56
CA ILE A 161 1.84 16.05 2.90
C ILE A 161 1.85 17.32 3.76
N TYR A 162 2.04 18.49 3.15
CA TYR A 162 2.10 19.78 3.86
C TYR A 162 0.76 20.31 4.33
N LYS A 163 -0.34 19.75 3.81
CA LYS A 163 -1.71 20.08 4.22
C LYS A 163 -2.28 19.09 5.25
N THR A 164 -1.52 18.07 5.65
CA THR A 164 -1.93 17.08 6.64
C THR A 164 -1.98 17.65 8.06
N SER A 165 -2.84 17.10 8.91
CA SER A 165 -2.99 17.43 10.32
C SER A 165 -3.12 16.16 11.18
N VAL A 166 -3.15 16.28 12.48
CA VAL A 166 -3.49 15.22 13.46
C VAL A 166 -2.57 13.98 13.42
N CYS A 167 -2.32 13.38 12.24
CA CYS A 167 -1.60 12.12 12.10
C CYS A 167 -0.12 12.23 12.51
N PRO A 168 0.37 11.45 13.52
CA PRO A 168 1.75 11.52 13.99
C PRO A 168 2.77 11.13 12.90
N LEU A 169 2.48 10.08 12.11
CA LEU A 169 3.35 9.66 11.01
C LEU A 169 3.48 10.77 9.94
N ALA A 170 2.36 11.40 9.57
CA ALA A 170 2.38 12.50 8.62
C ALA A 170 3.19 13.71 9.16
N LYS A 171 3.14 13.97 10.48
CA LYS A 171 3.98 15.00 11.12
C LYS A 171 5.48 14.72 10.94
N VAL A 172 5.90 13.48 11.17
CA VAL A 172 7.30 13.06 10.98
C VAL A 172 7.68 13.18 9.51
N MET A 173 6.88 12.62 8.60
CA MET A 173 7.14 12.68 7.16
C MET A 173 7.24 14.14 6.65
N ARG A 174 6.37 15.04 7.10
CA ARG A 174 6.42 16.48 6.77
C ARG A 174 7.74 17.12 7.13
N ILE A 175 8.25 16.84 8.33
CA ILE A 175 9.53 17.38 8.82
C ILE A 175 10.67 16.85 7.96
N GLU A 176 10.71 15.56 7.74
CA GLU A 176 11.78 14.90 7.00
C GLU A 176 11.77 15.24 5.49
N CYS A 177 10.59 15.41 4.90
CA CYS A 177 10.45 15.89 3.52
C CYS A 177 10.97 17.33 3.36
N ARG A 178 10.70 18.23 4.33
CA ARG A 178 11.24 19.59 4.30
C ARG A 178 12.77 19.62 4.33
N LYS A 179 13.39 18.82 5.20
CA LYS A 179 14.86 18.70 5.28
C LYS A 179 15.48 18.26 3.95
N ARG A 180 14.76 17.41 3.18
CA ARG A 180 15.19 16.87 1.88
C ARG A 180 14.73 17.70 0.68
N LYS A 181 14.15 18.88 0.92
CA LYS A 181 13.64 19.78 -0.13
C LYS A 181 12.63 19.10 -1.07
N ILE A 182 11.81 18.17 -0.54
CA ILE A 182 10.63 17.62 -1.23
C ILE A 182 9.56 18.71 -1.20
N LYS A 183 9.14 19.17 -2.38
CA LYS A 183 8.15 20.26 -2.49
C LYS A 183 6.71 19.77 -2.36
N HIS A 184 6.43 18.59 -2.87
CA HIS A 184 5.10 17.98 -2.94
C HIS A 184 5.19 16.49 -2.69
N LEU A 185 4.20 15.92 -2.00
CA LEU A 185 4.03 14.49 -1.83
C LEU A 185 2.55 14.19 -1.64
N LYS A 186 1.95 13.44 -2.58
CA LYS A 186 0.57 12.97 -2.48
C LYS A 186 0.46 11.90 -1.40
N VAL A 187 -0.47 12.07 -0.48
CA VAL A 187 -0.66 11.14 0.64
C VAL A 187 -2.12 10.85 0.88
N VAL A 188 -2.40 9.64 1.39
CA VAL A 188 -3.67 9.29 2.03
C VAL A 188 -3.44 9.25 3.53
N TYR A 189 -4.19 10.07 4.28
CA TYR A 189 -4.08 10.14 5.73
C TYR A 189 -5.46 10.32 6.38
N SER A 190 -5.58 9.97 7.64
CA SER A 190 -6.82 10.14 8.39
C SER A 190 -6.72 11.33 9.35
N LYS A 191 -7.79 12.13 9.41
CA LYS A 191 -8.01 13.19 10.43
C LYS A 191 -8.51 12.63 11.77
N GLU A 192 -8.71 11.34 11.88
CA GLU A 192 -9.06 10.72 13.16
C GLU A 192 -7.88 10.78 14.12
N PRO A 193 -8.05 11.24 15.36
CA PRO A 193 -7.06 11.11 16.41
C PRO A 193 -6.70 9.63 16.64
N VAL A 194 -5.42 9.38 16.93
CA VAL A 194 -4.95 8.02 17.22
C VAL A 194 -5.47 7.58 18.58
N MET A 195 -6.13 6.43 18.64
CA MET A 195 -6.55 5.81 19.91
C MET A 195 -5.35 5.26 20.68
N THR A 196 -5.42 5.28 21.99
CA THR A 196 -4.47 4.53 22.83
C THR A 196 -4.88 3.06 22.83
N PRO A 197 -4.03 2.13 22.37
CA PRO A 197 -4.34 0.70 22.46
C PRO A 197 -4.54 0.26 23.92
N ILE A 198 -5.42 -0.71 24.11
CA ILE A 198 -5.54 -1.40 25.41
C ILE A 198 -4.29 -2.28 25.56
N GLU A 199 -3.59 -2.11 26.67
CA GLU A 199 -2.45 -2.95 26.98
C GLU A 199 -2.96 -4.30 27.53
N ASP A 200 -2.68 -5.37 26.80
CA ASP A 200 -2.97 -6.74 27.19
C ASP A 200 -1.80 -7.65 26.78
N ASP A 201 -1.00 -7.99 27.75
CA ASP A 201 0.20 -8.80 27.54
C ASP A 201 -0.12 -10.22 27.06
N SER A 202 -1.31 -10.75 27.35
CA SER A 202 -1.73 -12.12 26.97
C SER A 202 -1.94 -12.28 25.45
N ILE A 203 -2.29 -11.21 24.74
CA ILE A 203 -2.56 -11.20 23.30
C ILE A 203 -1.53 -10.38 22.49
N SER A 204 -0.53 -9.81 23.17
CA SER A 204 0.48 -8.98 22.52
C SER A 204 1.48 -9.82 21.73
N CYS A 205 1.56 -9.61 20.41
CA CYS A 205 2.61 -10.21 19.57
C CYS A 205 4.03 -9.82 20.02
N LYS A 206 4.17 -8.82 20.87
CA LYS A 206 5.47 -8.40 21.42
C LYS A 206 6.00 -9.44 22.39
N ASN A 207 5.14 -10.03 23.22
CA ASN A 207 5.50 -10.99 24.25
C ASN A 207 5.27 -12.44 23.81
N HIS A 208 4.25 -12.68 22.96
CA HIS A 208 3.86 -13.99 22.46
C HIS A 208 3.84 -13.99 20.93
N CYS A 209 5.03 -14.01 20.32
CA CYS A 209 5.15 -13.99 18.86
C CYS A 209 4.77 -15.35 18.25
N ILE A 210 3.72 -15.36 17.42
CA ILE A 210 3.25 -16.53 16.65
C ILE A 210 3.60 -16.40 15.14
N CYS A 211 4.64 -15.62 14.83
CA CYS A 211 5.09 -15.49 13.44
C CYS A 211 5.55 -16.84 12.88
N PRO A 212 5.27 -17.12 11.59
CA PRO A 212 5.72 -18.34 10.94
C PRO A 212 7.24 -18.52 10.99
N PRO A 213 7.75 -19.76 10.99
CA PRO A 213 9.17 -20.04 10.93
C PRO A 213 9.85 -19.36 9.72
N GLY A 214 11.06 -18.85 9.94
CA GLY A 214 11.82 -18.14 8.89
C GLY A 214 11.38 -16.69 8.62
N THR A 215 10.51 -16.11 9.47
CA THR A 215 10.22 -14.68 9.45
C THR A 215 11.46 -13.91 9.92
N GLN A 216 12.05 -13.09 9.04
CA GLN A 216 13.27 -12.34 9.34
C GLN A 216 13.03 -11.22 10.37
N ARG A 217 11.90 -10.52 10.26
CA ARG A 217 11.54 -9.37 11.11
C ARG A 217 10.38 -9.72 12.04
N LYS A 218 10.71 -10.06 13.29
CA LYS A 218 9.72 -10.45 14.30
C LYS A 218 8.99 -9.24 14.89
N CYS A 219 7.72 -9.40 15.23
CA CYS A 219 6.92 -8.37 15.92
C CYS A 219 7.56 -7.90 17.23
N THR A 220 8.34 -8.76 17.89
CA THR A 220 9.10 -8.45 19.11
C THR A 220 10.15 -7.34 18.95
N GLN A 221 10.61 -7.11 17.73
CA GLN A 221 11.59 -6.04 17.40
C GLN A 221 10.93 -4.68 17.16
N ARG A 222 9.61 -4.62 17.05
CA ARG A 222 8.86 -3.38 16.83
C ARG A 222 8.71 -2.61 18.14
N ARG A 223 8.86 -1.29 18.09
CA ARG A 223 8.66 -0.41 19.25
C ARG A 223 7.26 -0.54 19.85
N SER A 224 6.24 -0.67 19.01
CA SER A 224 4.85 -0.94 19.38
C SER A 224 4.14 -1.69 18.25
N VAL A 225 3.17 -2.53 18.61
CA VAL A 225 2.27 -3.18 17.66
C VAL A 225 0.94 -2.43 17.73
N PRO A 226 0.57 -1.66 16.69
CA PRO A 226 -0.67 -0.90 16.69
C PRO A 226 -1.88 -1.84 16.61
N GLY A 227 -2.97 -1.47 17.29
CA GLY A 227 -4.28 -2.07 17.06
C GLY A 227 -4.75 -1.80 15.63
N SER A 228 -5.51 -2.73 15.06
CA SER A 228 -6.05 -2.60 13.71
C SER A 228 -7.31 -3.44 13.54
N ASN A 229 -8.11 -3.12 12.52
CA ASN A 229 -9.37 -3.76 12.17
C ASN A 229 -9.46 -3.98 10.64
N ALA A 230 -10.54 -4.62 10.18
CA ALA A 230 -10.71 -4.97 8.78
C ALA A 230 -11.01 -3.78 7.87
N PHE A 231 -11.64 -2.72 8.38
CA PHE A 231 -12.27 -1.69 7.55
C PHE A 231 -11.44 -0.40 7.44
N VAL A 232 -10.57 -0.07 8.40
CA VAL A 232 -9.78 1.17 8.32
C VAL A 232 -8.62 1.03 7.31
N PRO A 233 -7.71 0.05 7.41
CA PRO A 233 -6.62 -0.05 6.44
C PRO A 233 -7.10 -0.45 5.04
N SER A 234 -8.19 -1.22 4.94
CA SER A 234 -8.76 -1.61 3.64
C SER A 234 -9.30 -0.41 2.87
N VAL A 235 -10.05 0.49 3.54
CA VAL A 235 -10.55 1.71 2.91
C VAL A 235 -9.40 2.62 2.48
N ALA A 236 -8.35 2.77 3.29
CA ALA A 236 -7.15 3.50 2.87
C ALA A 236 -6.53 2.90 1.59
N GLY A 237 -6.43 1.57 1.51
CA GLY A 237 -5.90 0.88 0.33
C GLY A 237 -6.77 1.07 -0.91
N LEU A 238 -8.09 0.98 -0.78
CA LEU A 238 -9.02 1.22 -1.89
C LEU A 238 -8.98 2.68 -2.37
N ILE A 239 -8.87 3.66 -1.47
CA ILE A 239 -8.68 5.07 -1.83
C ILE A 239 -7.38 5.24 -2.63
N ILE A 240 -6.28 4.66 -2.16
CA ILE A 240 -4.98 4.72 -2.86
C ILE A 240 -5.09 4.12 -4.27
N GLY A 241 -5.67 2.92 -4.40
CA GLY A 241 -5.87 2.28 -5.70
C GLY A 241 -6.69 3.15 -6.65
N GLY A 242 -7.80 3.73 -6.16
CA GLY A 242 -8.62 4.65 -6.94
C GLY A 242 -7.89 5.93 -7.35
N GLU A 243 -7.01 6.48 -6.49
CA GLU A 243 -6.19 7.65 -6.84
C GLU A 243 -5.14 7.32 -7.89
N VAL A 244 -4.49 6.15 -7.79
CA VAL A 244 -3.52 5.69 -8.82
C VAL A 244 -4.21 5.52 -10.17
N VAL A 245 -5.37 4.86 -10.22
CA VAL A 245 -6.16 4.70 -11.46
C VAL A 245 -6.50 6.06 -12.06
N LYS A 246 -7.02 7.00 -11.26
CA LYS A 246 -7.36 8.36 -11.73
C LYS A 246 -6.15 9.10 -12.29
N ASP A 247 -5.01 9.02 -11.62
CA ASP A 247 -3.79 9.69 -12.07
C ASP A 247 -3.26 9.09 -13.38
N LEU A 248 -3.23 7.74 -13.51
CA LEU A 248 -2.77 7.05 -14.71
C LEU A 248 -3.60 7.40 -15.96
N VAL A 249 -4.92 7.52 -15.81
CA VAL A 249 -5.79 7.86 -16.93
C VAL A 249 -5.95 9.36 -17.17
N GLY A 250 -5.43 10.19 -16.27
CA GLY A 250 -5.62 11.65 -16.32
C GLY A 250 -7.07 12.06 -16.07
N PHE A 251 -7.75 11.37 -15.13
CA PHE A 251 -9.16 11.63 -14.82
C PHE A 251 -9.37 13.03 -14.23
N VAL A 252 -10.22 13.81 -14.87
CA VAL A 252 -10.68 15.11 -14.37
C VAL A 252 -12.15 14.98 -13.96
N PRO A 253 -12.50 15.23 -12.68
CA PRO A 253 -13.89 15.20 -12.24
C PRO A 253 -14.74 16.19 -13.06
N MET A 254 -15.93 15.77 -13.49
CA MET A 254 -16.89 16.70 -14.06
C MET A 254 -17.22 17.75 -13.02
N LYS A 255 -17.17 19.03 -13.40
CA LYS A 255 -17.65 20.11 -12.57
C LYS A 255 -19.18 19.98 -12.51
N GLY A 256 -19.71 19.71 -11.33
CA GLY A 256 -21.15 19.79 -11.07
C GLY A 256 -21.63 21.24 -11.14
#